data_1a37a649e0d8375e9642b46ec4e18d81
#
_entry.id   1a37a649e0d8375e9642b46ec4e18d81
#
_cell.length_a   1.000
_cell.length_b   1.000
_cell.length_c   1.000
_cell.angle_alpha   90.00
_cell.angle_beta   90.00
_cell.angle_gamma   90.00
#
_symmetry.space_group_name_H-M   'P 1'
#
loop_
_entity.id
_entity.type
_entity.pdbx_description
1 polymer ?
#
loop_
_entity_poly.entity_id
_entity_poly.type
_entity_poly.pdbx_seq_one_letter_code
_entity_poly.pdbx_strand_id
1 'polypeptide(L)'
;MKPSVKCLVVFAFATLSVWGLTSCHSGTNSSSTARDGLNTELDQAASGTLSTSYPIPSLAELTSRLQKAGVGYVIDAGSDPKNASRYVTSTSRAVNLGVYGSDLLYASTYGIKADVSRYLAAVLSLSQELNIHISLLEALNQQGEAGLENKDSVQSKTTKSIFEAYACFCNADMQEEAILFLAGGWLETIYLGSSIASMSQTNDEVVDLLLQQQEAFATIRNLLSQHKRTEDGTFVLTLFEEIAPVYEALKAAPKNETKARALADTLESTRERLLRMGLE
;
A
#
# COMPACT_ATOMS: atom_id res chain seq x y z
N MET A 1 1.37 5.64 -32.20
CA MET A 1 0.32 4.89 -31.49
C MET A 1 0.99 3.73 -30.79
N LYS A 2 1.21 3.83 -29.48
CA LYS A 2 1.74 2.72 -28.67
C LYS A 2 0.58 1.80 -28.30
N PRO A 3 0.75 0.47 -28.33
CA PRO A 3 -0.32 -0.45 -27.96
C PRO A 3 -0.65 -0.31 -26.47
N SER A 4 -1.94 -0.20 -26.16
CA SER A 4 -2.47 -0.27 -24.81
C SER A 4 -2.24 -1.68 -24.25
N VAL A 5 -1.44 -1.79 -23.20
CA VAL A 5 -1.20 -3.08 -22.53
C VAL A 5 -2.41 -3.38 -21.65
N LYS A 6 -3.26 -4.29 -22.12
CA LYS A 6 -4.36 -4.82 -21.30
C LYS A 6 -3.78 -5.84 -20.32
N CYS A 7 -3.77 -5.52 -19.04
CA CYS A 7 -3.38 -6.44 -17.98
C CYS A 7 -4.49 -7.51 -17.84
N LEU A 8 -4.37 -8.62 -18.57
CA LEU A 8 -5.31 -9.73 -18.51
C LEU A 8 -4.78 -10.75 -17.51
N VAL A 9 -5.30 -10.71 -16.29
CA VAL A 9 -5.00 -11.74 -15.29
C VAL A 9 -5.78 -13.00 -15.63
N VAL A 10 -5.11 -13.97 -16.27
CA VAL A 10 -5.68 -15.29 -16.54
C VAL A 10 -5.54 -16.13 -15.28
N PHE A 11 -6.63 -16.28 -14.52
CA PHE A 11 -6.73 -17.30 -13.49
C PHE A 11 -6.86 -18.67 -14.16
N ALA A 12 -5.76 -19.43 -14.23
CA ALA A 12 -5.79 -20.82 -14.59
C ALA A 12 -6.31 -21.64 -13.38
N PHE A 13 -7.59 -22.04 -13.42
CA PHE A 13 -8.10 -23.09 -12.54
C PHE A 13 -7.55 -24.45 -13.00
N ALA A 14 -6.53 -24.94 -12.31
CA ALA A 14 -6.10 -26.32 -12.44
C ALA A 14 -7.00 -27.20 -11.56
N THR A 15 -7.89 -27.96 -12.19
CA THR A 15 -8.62 -29.06 -11.54
C THR A 15 -7.67 -30.22 -11.34
N LEU A 16 -7.20 -30.43 -10.11
CA LEU A 16 -6.47 -31.64 -9.72
C LEU A 16 -7.45 -32.67 -9.17
N SER A 17 -7.56 -33.76 -9.91
CA SER A 17 -8.25 -34.99 -9.51
C SER A 17 -7.52 -35.66 -8.35
N VAL A 18 -8.27 -35.98 -7.31
CA VAL A 18 -7.82 -36.70 -6.12
C VAL A 18 -7.54 -38.17 -6.45
N TRP A 19 -6.35 -38.64 -6.16
CA TRP A 19 -6.10 -40.05 -5.81
C TRP A 19 -5.28 -40.07 -4.51
N GLY A 20 -5.88 -40.69 -3.50
CA GLY A 20 -5.31 -40.76 -2.19
C GLY A 20 -4.20 -41.80 -2.06
N LEU A 21 -3.34 -41.55 -1.09
CA LEU A 21 -2.70 -42.62 -0.27
C LEU A 21 -2.36 -42.00 1.08
N THR A 22 -2.84 -42.65 2.11
CA THR A 22 -2.61 -42.43 3.53
C THR A 22 -1.14 -42.66 3.91
N SER A 23 -0.54 -41.73 4.67
CA SER A 23 0.46 -42.08 5.67
C SER A 23 0.53 -40.99 6.75
N CYS A 24 0.32 -41.38 7.98
CA CYS A 24 0.52 -40.58 9.18
C CYS A 24 2.01 -40.33 9.42
N HIS A 25 2.41 -39.05 9.62
CA HIS A 25 3.54 -38.76 10.50
C HIS A 25 3.33 -37.41 11.18
N SER A 26 3.33 -37.46 12.49
CA SER A 26 3.26 -36.33 13.42
C SER A 26 4.58 -35.51 13.40
N GLY A 27 4.49 -34.19 13.45
CA GLY A 27 5.68 -33.37 13.75
C GLY A 27 5.53 -31.91 13.34
N THR A 28 5.13 -31.07 14.26
CA THR A 28 5.41 -29.64 14.47
C THR A 28 6.35 -28.98 13.47
N ASN A 29 5.89 -27.91 12.77
CA ASN A 29 6.53 -26.59 12.65
C ASN A 29 5.84 -25.73 11.58
N SER A 30 4.98 -24.78 12.03
CA SER A 30 4.24 -23.85 11.15
C SER A 30 4.89 -22.47 11.10
N SER A 31 6.21 -22.35 11.15
CA SER A 31 6.89 -21.05 11.13
C SER A 31 7.95 -20.85 10.04
N SER A 32 8.15 -21.82 9.16
CA SER A 32 9.20 -21.74 8.11
C SER A 32 8.72 -21.24 6.74
N THR A 33 7.44 -21.42 6.39
CA THR A 33 6.93 -21.14 5.05
C THR A 33 6.87 -19.65 4.68
N ALA A 34 6.67 -18.78 5.67
CA ALA A 34 6.64 -17.33 5.42
C ALA A 34 8.06 -16.73 5.23
N ARG A 35 9.06 -17.30 5.90
CA ARG A 35 10.45 -16.87 5.78
C ARG A 35 11.11 -17.34 4.49
N ASP A 36 10.77 -18.51 4.00
CA ASP A 36 11.33 -19.03 2.74
C ASP A 36 10.78 -18.26 1.52
N GLY A 37 9.51 -17.83 1.54
CA GLY A 37 8.94 -16.96 0.49
C GLY A 37 9.64 -15.61 0.42
N LEU A 38 9.89 -14.97 1.55
CA LEU A 38 10.53 -13.66 1.61
C LEU A 38 12.00 -13.69 1.13
N ASN A 39 12.74 -14.75 1.46
CA ASN A 39 14.12 -14.92 1.01
C ASN A 39 14.22 -15.19 -0.50
N THR A 40 13.26 -15.91 -1.09
CA THR A 40 13.23 -16.17 -2.53
C THR A 40 12.92 -14.89 -3.32
N GLU A 41 12.09 -14.00 -2.79
CA GLU A 41 11.77 -12.70 -3.40
C GLU A 41 12.93 -11.70 -3.30
N LEU A 42 13.69 -11.72 -2.21
CA LEU A 42 14.90 -10.91 -2.05
C LEU A 42 16.01 -11.34 -3.02
N ASP A 43 16.15 -12.64 -3.29
CA ASP A 43 17.11 -13.17 -4.27
C ASP A 43 16.71 -12.86 -5.73
N GLN A 44 15.40 -12.73 -6.03
CA GLN A 44 14.92 -12.30 -7.34
C GLN A 44 15.11 -10.80 -7.57
N ALA A 45 15.00 -9.99 -6.53
CA ALA A 45 15.29 -8.55 -6.60
C ALA A 45 16.78 -8.28 -6.96
N ALA A 46 17.68 -9.20 -6.61
CA ALA A 46 19.11 -9.14 -7.01
C ALA A 46 19.32 -9.35 -8.53
N SER A 47 18.33 -9.86 -9.26
CA SER A 47 18.38 -10.01 -10.72
C SER A 47 17.97 -8.76 -11.51
N GLY A 48 17.58 -7.68 -10.86
CA GLY A 48 17.18 -6.42 -11.48
C GLY A 48 15.75 -6.37 -12.02
N THR A 49 14.95 -7.43 -11.84
CA THR A 49 13.56 -7.50 -12.25
C THR A 49 12.68 -7.71 -11.01
N LEU A 50 11.69 -6.82 -10.78
CA LEU A 50 10.74 -7.00 -9.68
C LEU A 50 9.83 -8.21 -9.93
N SER A 51 9.56 -8.96 -8.85
CA SER A 51 8.50 -9.97 -8.87
C SER A 51 7.14 -9.29 -9.04
N THR A 52 6.22 -9.93 -9.75
CA THR A 52 4.80 -9.51 -9.81
C THR A 52 4.03 -9.83 -8.54
N SER A 53 4.64 -10.54 -7.59
CA SER A 53 4.11 -10.77 -6.25
C SER A 53 4.28 -9.51 -5.41
N TYR A 54 3.23 -9.12 -4.69
CA TYR A 54 3.23 -7.91 -3.86
C TYR A 54 4.16 -8.10 -2.65
N PRO A 55 5.22 -7.27 -2.49
CA PRO A 55 6.35 -7.62 -1.64
C PRO A 55 6.19 -7.23 -0.16
N ILE A 56 5.08 -6.61 0.22
CA ILE A 56 4.82 -6.19 1.60
C ILE A 56 3.49 -6.75 2.12
N PRO A 57 3.28 -6.82 3.45
CA PRO A 57 2.00 -7.20 4.02
C PRO A 57 0.86 -6.33 3.51
N SER A 58 -0.34 -6.90 3.43
CA SER A 58 -1.52 -6.22 2.89
C SER A 58 -1.86 -4.97 3.70
N LEU A 59 -1.88 -3.81 3.03
CA LEU A 59 -2.36 -2.55 3.62
C LEU A 59 -3.80 -2.67 4.11
N ALA A 60 -4.62 -3.51 3.48
CA ALA A 60 -5.98 -3.79 3.89
C ALA A 60 -6.04 -4.52 5.24
N GLU A 61 -5.13 -5.44 5.48
CA GLU A 61 -5.04 -6.11 6.78
C GLU A 61 -4.66 -5.12 7.87
N LEU A 62 -3.66 -4.29 7.63
CA LEU A 62 -3.25 -3.25 8.56
C LEU A 62 -4.41 -2.30 8.87
N THR A 63 -5.09 -1.76 7.85
CA THR A 63 -6.24 -0.86 8.02
C THR A 63 -7.37 -1.53 8.82
N SER A 64 -7.68 -2.81 8.55
CA SER A 64 -8.67 -3.57 9.28
C SER A 64 -8.28 -3.81 10.74
N ARG A 65 -6.99 -4.03 11.02
CA ARG A 65 -6.48 -4.20 12.39
C ARG A 65 -6.53 -2.89 13.16
N LEU A 66 -6.18 -1.76 12.53
CA LEU A 66 -6.32 -0.42 13.11
C LEU A 66 -7.79 -0.14 13.47
N GLN A 67 -8.74 -0.46 12.59
CA GLN A 67 -10.16 -0.33 12.89
C GLN A 67 -10.59 -1.17 14.10
N LYS A 68 -10.13 -2.43 14.20
CA LYS A 68 -10.42 -3.31 15.33
C LYS A 68 -9.80 -2.82 16.63
N ALA A 69 -8.64 -2.17 16.57
CA ALA A 69 -7.97 -1.52 17.70
C ALA A 69 -8.68 -0.23 18.15
N GLY A 70 -9.82 0.10 17.56
CA GLY A 70 -10.63 1.26 17.95
C GLY A 70 -10.24 2.56 17.24
N VAL A 71 -9.36 2.50 16.24
CA VAL A 71 -9.05 3.65 15.37
C VAL A 71 -10.31 4.01 14.59
N GLY A 72 -10.86 5.22 14.83
CA GLY A 72 -12.07 5.72 14.18
C GLY A 72 -11.80 6.30 12.78
N TYR A 73 -12.89 6.55 12.03
CA TYR A 73 -12.77 7.31 10.78
C TYR A 73 -12.65 8.80 11.10
N VAL A 74 -11.62 9.43 10.56
CA VAL A 74 -11.44 10.88 10.66
C VAL A 74 -11.71 11.49 9.28
N ILE A 75 -12.70 12.37 9.25
CA ILE A 75 -13.09 13.09 8.01
C ILE A 75 -11.89 13.98 7.62
N ASP A 76 -11.58 14.01 6.34
CA ASP A 76 -10.50 14.81 5.74
C ASP A 76 -9.07 14.49 6.25
N ALA A 77 -8.88 13.33 6.92
CA ALA A 77 -7.53 12.85 7.29
C ALA A 77 -6.71 12.43 6.06
N GLY A 78 -7.37 11.93 5.03
CA GLY A 78 -6.73 11.54 3.77
C GLY A 78 -6.33 12.73 2.90
N SER A 79 -5.73 12.45 1.77
CA SER A 79 -5.26 13.44 0.81
C SER A 79 -6.42 14.07 0.03
N ASP A 80 -6.32 15.38 -0.32
CA ASP A 80 -7.36 16.03 -1.12
C ASP A 80 -7.42 15.45 -2.54
N PRO A 81 -8.51 14.76 -2.93
CA PRO A 81 -8.63 14.13 -4.24
C PRO A 81 -8.54 15.11 -5.43
N LYS A 82 -8.78 16.41 -5.20
CA LYS A 82 -8.67 17.45 -6.23
C LYS A 82 -7.25 17.62 -6.75
N ASN A 83 -6.25 17.22 -5.98
CA ASN A 83 -4.86 17.30 -6.41
C ASN A 83 -4.47 16.21 -7.44
N ALA A 84 -5.27 15.16 -7.63
CA ALA A 84 -4.95 14.05 -8.52
C ALA A 84 -4.60 14.51 -9.95
N SER A 85 -5.32 15.50 -10.50
CA SER A 85 -5.08 16.06 -11.85
C SER A 85 -3.86 16.97 -11.95
N ARG A 86 -3.21 17.31 -10.83
CA ARG A 86 -2.06 18.22 -10.79
C ARG A 86 -0.71 17.51 -10.84
N TYR A 87 -0.68 16.19 -10.66
CA TYR A 87 0.54 15.40 -10.78
C TYR A 87 0.88 15.14 -12.24
N VAL A 88 2.08 15.55 -12.68
CA VAL A 88 2.43 15.57 -14.11
C VAL A 88 3.43 14.50 -14.53
N THR A 89 4.34 14.06 -13.63
CA THR A 89 5.32 13.02 -13.94
C THR A 89 4.75 11.62 -13.70
N SER A 90 5.28 10.59 -14.38
CA SER A 90 4.88 9.20 -14.12
C SER A 90 5.18 8.79 -12.67
N THR A 91 6.31 9.25 -12.14
CA THR A 91 6.76 9.00 -10.76
C THR A 91 5.86 9.66 -9.72
N SER A 92 5.50 10.95 -9.90
CA SER A 92 4.57 11.64 -9.00
C SER A 92 3.16 11.04 -9.05
N ARG A 93 2.69 10.62 -10.23
CA ARG A 93 1.42 9.92 -10.38
C ARG A 93 1.43 8.56 -9.71
N ALA A 94 2.52 7.80 -9.84
CA ALA A 94 2.62 6.47 -9.26
C ALA A 94 2.64 6.50 -7.73
N VAL A 95 3.43 7.39 -7.12
CA VAL A 95 3.46 7.52 -5.66
C VAL A 95 2.10 7.95 -5.12
N ASN A 96 1.43 8.90 -5.80
CA ASN A 96 0.12 9.39 -5.38
C ASN A 96 -1.02 8.42 -5.71
N LEU A 97 -0.87 7.55 -6.72
CA LEU A 97 -1.78 6.42 -6.91
C LEU A 97 -1.76 5.48 -5.69
N GLY A 98 -0.58 5.25 -5.09
CA GLY A 98 -0.44 4.52 -3.83
C GLY A 98 -1.13 5.22 -2.67
N VAL A 99 -0.92 6.52 -2.52
CA VAL A 99 -1.56 7.36 -1.49
C VAL A 99 -3.08 7.29 -1.60
N TYR A 100 -3.65 7.65 -2.75
CA TYR A 100 -5.12 7.62 -2.93
C TYR A 100 -5.69 6.19 -2.90
N GLY A 101 -4.90 5.18 -3.26
CA GLY A 101 -5.27 3.78 -3.09
C GLY A 101 -5.46 3.42 -1.61
N SER A 102 -4.61 3.94 -0.73
CA SER A 102 -4.72 3.77 0.72
C SER A 102 -5.88 4.57 1.31
N ASP A 103 -6.11 5.79 0.84
CA ASP A 103 -7.28 6.61 1.23
C ASP A 103 -8.59 5.92 0.83
N LEU A 104 -8.65 5.37 -0.40
CA LEU A 104 -9.80 4.59 -0.87
C LEU A 104 -10.03 3.35 0.00
N LEU A 105 -8.95 2.65 0.38
CA LEU A 105 -9.02 1.50 1.25
C LEU A 105 -9.49 1.88 2.66
N TYR A 106 -8.99 2.98 3.21
CA TYR A 106 -9.41 3.52 4.49
C TYR A 106 -10.91 3.86 4.46
N ALA A 107 -11.38 4.65 3.50
CA ALA A 107 -12.78 5.01 3.34
C ALA A 107 -13.68 3.77 3.14
N SER A 108 -13.25 2.78 2.35
CA SER A 108 -13.99 1.55 2.10
C SER A 108 -14.08 0.66 3.34
N THR A 109 -13.01 0.60 4.15
CA THR A 109 -12.99 -0.16 5.41
C THR A 109 -14.00 0.38 6.42
N TYR A 110 -14.25 1.69 6.43
CA TYR A 110 -15.26 2.31 7.27
C TYR A 110 -16.63 2.45 6.60
N GLY A 111 -16.73 2.20 5.30
CA GLY A 111 -17.98 2.29 4.54
C GLY A 111 -18.46 3.71 4.28
N ILE A 112 -17.53 4.66 4.17
CA ILE A 112 -17.85 6.08 3.94
C ILE A 112 -18.03 6.32 2.43
N LYS A 113 -19.23 6.07 1.92
CA LYS A 113 -19.55 6.08 0.48
C LYS A 113 -19.13 7.36 -0.25
N ALA A 114 -19.31 8.53 0.35
CA ALA A 114 -18.93 9.80 -0.26
C ALA A 114 -17.42 9.88 -0.50
N ASP A 115 -16.61 9.45 0.46
CA ASP A 115 -15.16 9.44 0.35
C ASP A 115 -14.66 8.32 -0.56
N VAL A 116 -15.30 7.14 -0.50
CA VAL A 116 -15.04 6.06 -1.46
C VAL A 116 -15.21 6.55 -2.89
N SER A 117 -16.31 7.27 -3.19
CA SER A 117 -16.56 7.80 -4.53
C SER A 117 -15.49 8.82 -4.96
N ARG A 118 -15.10 9.74 -4.04
CA ARG A 118 -14.07 10.77 -4.32
C ARG A 118 -12.69 10.15 -4.58
N TYR A 119 -12.25 9.21 -3.73
CA TYR A 119 -10.96 8.55 -3.88
C TYR A 119 -10.93 7.58 -5.06
N LEU A 120 -12.04 6.89 -5.34
CA LEU A 120 -12.18 6.05 -6.53
C LEU A 120 -11.95 6.87 -7.81
N ALA A 121 -12.54 8.06 -7.90
CA ALA A 121 -12.34 8.95 -9.04
C ALA A 121 -10.88 9.41 -9.18
N ALA A 122 -10.20 9.75 -8.06
CA ALA A 122 -8.80 10.13 -8.05
C ALA A 122 -7.88 8.98 -8.50
N VAL A 123 -8.08 7.77 -7.97
CA VAL A 123 -7.34 6.56 -8.35
C VAL A 123 -7.51 6.25 -9.84
N LEU A 124 -8.74 6.30 -10.35
CA LEU A 124 -9.00 6.04 -11.77
C LEU A 124 -8.40 7.10 -12.67
N SER A 125 -8.42 8.38 -12.27
CA SER A 125 -7.76 9.46 -13.02
C SER A 125 -6.26 9.22 -13.14
N LEU A 126 -5.57 8.92 -12.03
CA LEU A 126 -4.13 8.67 -12.05
C LEU A 126 -3.78 7.38 -12.82
N SER A 127 -4.57 6.33 -12.69
CA SER A 127 -4.34 5.08 -13.42
C SER A 127 -4.45 5.26 -14.93
N GLN A 128 -5.41 6.07 -15.40
CA GLN A 128 -5.56 6.43 -16.81
C GLN A 128 -4.34 7.18 -17.35
N GLU A 129 -3.85 8.17 -16.61
CA GLU A 129 -2.66 8.94 -16.98
C GLU A 129 -1.37 8.11 -17.00
N LEU A 130 -1.34 7.02 -16.23
CA LEU A 130 -0.25 6.05 -16.20
C LEU A 130 -0.42 4.91 -17.24
N ASN A 131 -1.54 4.89 -17.98
CA ASN A 131 -1.95 3.79 -18.87
C ASN A 131 -2.03 2.43 -18.14
N ILE A 132 -2.47 2.44 -16.88
CA ILE A 132 -2.71 1.26 -16.07
C ILE A 132 -4.21 1.03 -15.97
N HIS A 133 -4.64 -0.21 -16.24
CA HIS A 133 -6.03 -0.61 -16.15
C HIS A 133 -6.27 -1.42 -14.87
N ILE A 134 -7.04 -0.85 -13.94
CA ILE A 134 -7.44 -1.50 -12.69
C ILE A 134 -8.90 -1.95 -12.86
N SER A 135 -9.07 -3.15 -13.42
CA SER A 135 -10.35 -3.65 -13.91
C SER A 135 -11.44 -3.70 -12.85
N LEU A 136 -11.09 -4.04 -11.61
CA LEU A 136 -12.05 -4.12 -10.51
C LEU A 136 -12.57 -2.75 -10.08
N LEU A 137 -11.73 -1.71 -10.12
CA LEU A 137 -12.17 -0.35 -9.80
C LEU A 137 -12.96 0.28 -10.94
N GLU A 138 -12.57 0.00 -12.19
CA GLU A 138 -13.35 0.40 -13.37
C GLU A 138 -14.77 -0.20 -13.31
N ALA A 139 -14.88 -1.50 -13.01
CA ALA A 139 -16.16 -2.17 -12.84
C ALA A 139 -16.97 -1.61 -11.66
N LEU A 140 -16.32 -1.25 -10.54
CA LEU A 140 -16.96 -0.62 -9.39
C LEU A 140 -17.53 0.75 -9.77
N ASN A 141 -16.76 1.56 -10.48
CA ASN A 141 -17.18 2.88 -10.95
C ASN A 141 -18.37 2.81 -11.92
N GLN A 142 -18.38 1.83 -12.82
CA GLN A 142 -19.50 1.61 -13.75
C GLN A 142 -20.81 1.26 -13.04
N GLN A 143 -20.76 0.63 -11.87
CA GLN A 143 -21.93 0.31 -11.07
C GLN A 143 -22.51 1.54 -10.34
N GLY A 144 -21.78 2.65 -10.27
CA GLY A 144 -22.19 3.87 -9.59
C GLY A 144 -22.55 3.64 -8.11
N GLU A 145 -23.56 4.32 -7.62
CA GLU A 145 -23.98 4.22 -6.20
C GLU A 145 -24.36 2.79 -5.80
N ALA A 146 -24.98 2.02 -6.69
CA ALA A 146 -25.35 0.62 -6.41
C ALA A 146 -24.12 -0.25 -6.13
N GLY A 147 -22.98 0.04 -6.76
CA GLY A 147 -21.72 -0.65 -6.51
C GLY A 147 -21.15 -0.40 -5.10
N LEU A 148 -21.52 0.72 -4.48
CA LEU A 148 -21.05 1.14 -3.16
C LEU A 148 -21.95 0.67 -1.99
N GLU A 149 -23.07 0.01 -2.27
CA GLU A 149 -24.00 -0.43 -1.23
C GLU A 149 -23.45 -1.51 -0.31
N ASN A 150 -22.66 -2.44 -0.85
CA ASN A 150 -22.07 -3.53 -0.08
C ASN A 150 -20.63 -3.19 0.31
N LYS A 151 -20.44 -2.74 1.54
CA LYS A 151 -19.17 -2.36 2.14
C LYS A 151 -18.09 -3.46 1.96
N ASP A 152 -18.42 -4.71 2.27
CA ASP A 152 -17.46 -5.82 2.22
C ASP A 152 -17.01 -6.11 0.78
N SER A 153 -17.93 -5.99 -0.18
CA SER A 153 -17.63 -6.10 -1.60
C SER A 153 -16.71 -4.97 -2.06
N VAL A 154 -16.97 -3.73 -1.66
CA VAL A 154 -16.15 -2.56 -2.00
C VAL A 154 -14.75 -2.75 -1.42
N GLN A 155 -14.62 -3.07 -0.14
CA GLN A 155 -13.34 -3.30 0.51
C GLN A 155 -12.55 -4.44 -0.16
N SER A 156 -13.20 -5.56 -0.48
CA SER A 156 -12.57 -6.69 -1.16
C SER A 156 -12.06 -6.30 -2.56
N LYS A 157 -12.86 -5.56 -3.34
CA LYS A 157 -12.46 -5.08 -4.67
C LYS A 157 -11.28 -4.11 -4.57
N THR A 158 -11.34 -3.14 -3.65
CA THR A 158 -10.26 -2.17 -3.41
C THR A 158 -8.96 -2.89 -3.02
N THR A 159 -9.02 -3.86 -2.11
CA THR A 159 -7.86 -4.65 -1.71
C THR A 159 -7.21 -5.35 -2.90
N LYS A 160 -8.00 -6.06 -3.70
CA LYS A 160 -7.51 -6.77 -4.89
C LYS A 160 -6.94 -5.83 -5.94
N SER A 161 -7.51 -4.63 -6.06
CA SER A 161 -7.06 -3.61 -7.00
C SER A 161 -5.67 -3.04 -6.68
N ILE A 162 -5.27 -3.02 -5.41
CA ILE A 162 -3.90 -2.65 -5.01
C ILE A 162 -2.89 -3.66 -5.58
N PHE A 163 -3.18 -4.95 -5.46
CA PHE A 163 -2.32 -6.00 -6.04
C PHE A 163 -2.33 -5.96 -7.58
N GLU A 164 -3.49 -5.72 -8.19
CA GLU A 164 -3.62 -5.57 -9.63
C GLU A 164 -2.79 -4.39 -10.16
N ALA A 165 -2.85 -3.23 -9.51
CA ALA A 165 -2.08 -2.05 -9.88
C ALA A 165 -0.58 -2.32 -9.83
N TYR A 166 -0.08 -2.91 -8.74
CA TYR A 166 1.33 -3.27 -8.61
C TYR A 166 1.78 -4.24 -9.71
N ALA A 167 1.01 -5.30 -9.97
CA ALA A 167 1.31 -6.26 -11.03
C ALA A 167 1.31 -5.60 -12.42
N CYS A 168 0.42 -4.62 -12.67
CA CYS A 168 0.40 -3.86 -13.91
C CYS A 168 1.69 -3.05 -14.12
N PHE A 169 2.20 -2.38 -13.08
CA PHE A 169 3.49 -1.69 -13.14
C PHE A 169 4.64 -2.64 -13.48
N CYS A 170 4.73 -3.78 -12.78
CA CYS A 170 5.77 -4.78 -13.04
C CYS A 170 5.72 -5.33 -14.47
N ASN A 171 4.52 -5.65 -14.96
CA ASN A 171 4.31 -6.18 -16.32
C ASN A 171 4.58 -5.14 -17.42
N ALA A 172 4.48 -3.85 -17.10
CA ALA A 172 4.78 -2.75 -18.01
C ALA A 172 6.26 -2.32 -17.98
N ASP A 173 7.11 -3.01 -17.23
CA ASP A 173 8.53 -2.66 -16.98
C ASP A 173 8.69 -1.26 -16.31
N MET A 174 7.69 -0.85 -15.52
CA MET A 174 7.65 0.39 -14.76
C MET A 174 8.05 0.12 -13.30
N GLN A 175 9.29 -0.36 -13.11
CA GLN A 175 9.75 -0.87 -11.82
C GLN A 175 9.89 0.22 -10.74
N GLU A 176 10.38 1.40 -11.12
CA GLU A 176 10.49 2.53 -10.20
C GLU A 176 9.10 3.01 -9.78
N GLU A 177 8.17 3.12 -10.70
CA GLU A 177 6.78 3.47 -10.43
C GLU A 177 6.09 2.44 -9.52
N ALA A 178 6.35 1.14 -9.71
CA ALA A 178 5.86 0.09 -8.82
C ALA A 178 6.31 0.30 -7.38
N ILE A 179 7.59 0.65 -7.18
CA ILE A 179 8.15 0.87 -5.85
C ILE A 179 7.63 2.18 -5.23
N LEU A 180 7.51 3.23 -6.04
CA LEU A 180 6.93 4.50 -5.60
C LEU A 180 5.47 4.35 -5.21
N PHE A 181 4.69 3.55 -5.94
CA PHE A 181 3.34 3.16 -5.57
C PHE A 181 3.28 2.47 -4.19
N LEU A 182 4.18 1.51 -3.94
CA LEU A 182 4.29 0.85 -2.64
C LEU A 182 4.65 1.84 -1.53
N ALA A 183 5.63 2.70 -1.79
CA ALA A 183 6.11 3.70 -0.84
C ALA A 183 5.01 4.69 -0.44
N GLY A 184 4.29 5.23 -1.42
CA GLY A 184 3.17 6.14 -1.18
C GLY A 184 2.04 5.49 -0.39
N GLY A 185 1.65 4.27 -0.80
CA GLY A 185 0.57 3.53 -0.14
C GLY A 185 0.91 3.14 1.31
N TRP A 186 2.14 2.68 1.54
CA TRP A 186 2.61 2.35 2.89
C TRP A 186 2.64 3.60 3.79
N LEU A 187 3.26 4.68 3.32
CA LEU A 187 3.40 5.92 4.09
C LEU A 187 2.03 6.49 4.48
N GLU A 188 1.08 6.53 3.55
CA GLU A 188 -0.28 7.01 3.81
C GLU A 188 -0.99 6.14 4.86
N THR A 189 -0.92 4.82 4.73
CA THR A 189 -1.56 3.91 5.68
C THR A 189 -0.99 4.05 7.09
N ILE A 190 0.34 4.18 7.22
CA ILE A 190 1.00 4.35 8.51
C ILE A 190 0.71 5.74 9.10
N TYR A 191 0.69 6.79 8.28
CA TYR A 191 0.29 8.13 8.69
C TYR A 191 -1.13 8.14 9.26
N LEU A 192 -2.10 7.60 8.53
CA LEU A 192 -3.49 7.52 8.99
C LEU A 192 -3.59 6.77 10.33
N GLY A 193 -2.89 5.64 10.47
CA GLY A 193 -2.85 4.89 11.71
C GLY A 193 -2.24 5.66 12.87
N SER A 194 -1.10 6.34 12.67
CA SER A 194 -0.38 7.08 13.71
C SER A 194 -1.09 8.36 14.13
N SER A 195 -1.66 9.11 13.17
CA SER A 195 -2.37 10.36 13.44
C SER A 195 -3.60 10.14 14.30
N ILE A 196 -4.34 9.06 14.04
CA ILE A 196 -5.53 8.73 14.80
C ILE A 196 -5.16 8.18 16.19
N ALA A 197 -4.06 7.41 16.30
CA ALA A 197 -3.55 6.98 17.59
C ALA A 197 -3.15 8.15 18.50
N SER A 198 -2.61 9.22 17.92
CA SER A 198 -2.24 10.41 18.68
C SER A 198 -3.43 11.21 19.20
N MET A 199 -4.59 11.09 18.56
CA MET A 199 -5.85 11.73 18.98
C MET A 199 -6.61 10.93 20.05
N SER A 200 -6.43 9.61 20.08
CA SER A 200 -6.94 8.72 21.14
C SER A 200 -5.84 8.52 22.17
N GLN A 201 -6.14 8.63 23.47
CA GLN A 201 -5.16 8.38 24.53
C GLN A 201 -4.50 7.02 24.30
N THR A 202 -3.26 7.05 23.94
CA THR A 202 -2.30 6.03 23.52
C THR A 202 -2.81 4.61 23.58
N ASN A 203 -3.15 4.07 22.47
CA ASN A 203 -3.46 2.66 22.37
C ASN A 203 -2.16 1.89 22.09
N ASP A 204 -1.61 1.22 23.10
CA ASP A 204 -0.41 0.37 22.98
C ASP A 204 -0.54 -0.59 21.78
N GLU A 205 -1.76 -1.06 21.47
CA GLU A 205 -2.05 -1.91 20.33
C GLU A 205 -1.76 -1.24 18.99
N VAL A 206 -2.04 0.06 18.84
CA VAL A 206 -1.71 0.79 17.60
C VAL A 206 -0.21 0.94 17.46
N VAL A 207 0.51 1.26 18.54
CA VAL A 207 1.98 1.33 18.52
C VAL A 207 2.57 -0.03 18.13
N ASP A 208 2.06 -1.12 18.68
CA ASP A 208 2.50 -2.48 18.31
C ASP A 208 2.23 -2.78 16.83
N LEU A 209 1.08 -2.35 16.29
CA LEU A 209 0.77 -2.49 14.88
C LEU A 209 1.74 -1.72 13.98
N LEU A 210 2.09 -0.49 14.37
CA LEU A 210 3.07 0.33 13.65
C LEU A 210 4.46 -0.33 13.68
N LEU A 211 4.88 -0.87 14.83
CA LEU A 211 6.17 -1.57 14.96
C LEU A 211 6.24 -2.85 14.13
N GLN A 212 5.13 -3.57 13.96
CA GLN A 212 5.06 -4.76 13.10
C GLN A 212 5.28 -4.43 11.61
N GLN A 213 5.17 -3.16 11.20
CA GLN A 213 5.45 -2.73 9.82
C GLN A 213 6.94 -2.54 9.51
N GLN A 214 7.82 -2.84 10.45
CA GLN A 214 9.27 -2.65 10.26
C GLN A 214 9.84 -3.43 9.07
N GLU A 215 9.38 -4.66 8.84
CA GLU A 215 9.84 -5.47 7.71
C GLU A 215 9.38 -4.86 6.38
N ALA A 216 8.12 -4.39 6.30
CA ALA A 216 7.60 -3.69 5.14
C ALA A 216 8.40 -2.41 4.85
N PHE A 217 8.69 -1.63 5.89
CA PHE A 217 9.50 -0.42 5.79
C PHE A 217 10.93 -0.72 5.27
N ALA A 218 11.59 -1.73 5.82
CA ALA A 218 12.91 -2.15 5.40
C ALA A 218 12.92 -2.63 3.93
N THR A 219 11.89 -3.40 3.54
CA THR A 219 11.72 -3.88 2.17
C THR A 219 11.57 -2.71 1.19
N ILE A 220 10.69 -1.76 1.46
CA ILE A 220 10.49 -0.58 0.60
C ILE A 220 11.77 0.25 0.48
N ARG A 221 12.46 0.52 1.59
CA ARG A 221 13.75 1.24 1.56
C ARG A 221 14.79 0.54 0.68
N ASN A 222 14.89 -0.78 0.82
CA ASN A 222 15.81 -1.57 0.01
C ASN A 222 15.46 -1.47 -1.47
N LEU A 223 14.19 -1.66 -1.84
CA LEU A 223 13.72 -1.53 -3.21
C LEU A 223 13.97 -0.12 -3.78
N LEU A 224 13.65 0.94 -3.04
CA LEU A 224 13.97 2.32 -3.43
C LEU A 224 15.47 2.51 -3.67
N SER A 225 16.31 1.99 -2.78
CA SER A 225 17.75 2.08 -2.91
C SER A 225 18.29 1.42 -4.19
N GLN A 226 17.72 0.29 -4.59
CA GLN A 226 18.17 -0.51 -5.73
C GLN A 226 17.63 0.00 -7.07
N HIS A 227 16.43 0.56 -7.11
CA HIS A 227 15.70 0.85 -8.34
C HIS A 227 15.46 2.34 -8.61
N LYS A 228 15.93 3.24 -7.74
CA LYS A 228 15.83 4.68 -8.01
C LYS A 228 16.59 5.06 -9.29
N ARG A 229 15.90 5.66 -10.25
CA ARG A 229 16.44 6.10 -11.53
C ARG A 229 16.22 7.58 -11.79
N THR A 230 15.29 8.18 -11.05
CA THR A 230 14.88 9.56 -11.19
C THR A 230 15.24 10.39 -9.95
N GLU A 231 15.13 11.72 -10.08
CA GLU A 231 15.24 12.63 -8.95
C GLU A 231 14.12 12.38 -7.94
N ASP A 232 12.90 12.10 -8.42
CA ASP A 232 11.74 11.76 -7.58
C ASP A 232 12.00 10.49 -6.74
N GLY A 233 12.53 9.43 -7.36
CA GLY A 233 12.88 8.20 -6.63
C GLY A 233 13.96 8.43 -5.58
N THR A 234 14.95 9.27 -5.88
CA THR A 234 15.99 9.67 -4.92
C THR A 234 15.40 10.51 -3.79
N PHE A 235 14.49 11.42 -4.09
CA PHE A 235 13.78 12.22 -3.10
C PHE A 235 12.96 11.36 -2.15
N VAL A 236 12.16 10.42 -2.68
CA VAL A 236 11.36 9.51 -1.85
C VAL A 236 12.25 8.64 -0.96
N LEU A 237 13.37 8.12 -1.48
CA LEU A 237 14.34 7.40 -0.64
C LEU A 237 14.84 8.29 0.52
N THR A 238 15.17 9.56 0.25
CA THR A 238 15.62 10.49 1.29
C THR A 238 14.56 10.65 2.39
N LEU A 239 13.28 10.75 2.02
CA LEU A 239 12.18 10.81 2.98
C LEU A 239 12.12 9.56 3.87
N PHE A 240 12.31 8.38 3.28
CA PHE A 240 12.33 7.13 4.04
C PHE A 240 13.56 7.00 4.95
N GLU A 241 14.70 7.56 4.55
CA GLU A 241 15.89 7.60 5.40
C GLU A 241 15.71 8.52 6.61
N GLU A 242 14.90 9.57 6.51
CA GLU A 242 14.54 10.44 7.66
C GLU A 242 13.61 9.72 8.66
N ILE A 243 12.72 8.84 8.21
CA ILE A 243 11.85 8.03 9.08
C ILE A 243 12.65 6.99 9.87
N ALA A 244 13.71 6.42 9.28
CA ALA A 244 14.41 5.26 9.81
C ALA A 244 14.92 5.45 11.26
N PRO A 245 15.65 6.52 11.63
CA PRO A 245 16.16 6.69 12.99
C PRO A 245 15.05 6.87 14.03
N VAL A 246 13.93 7.49 13.63
CA VAL A 246 12.79 7.72 14.53
C VAL A 246 12.05 6.41 14.78
N TYR A 247 11.93 5.58 13.74
CA TYR A 247 11.34 4.26 13.83
C TYR A 247 12.16 3.33 14.74
N GLU A 248 13.49 3.31 14.59
CA GLU A 248 14.39 2.53 15.45
C GLU A 248 14.37 3.06 16.91
N ALA A 249 14.24 4.37 17.12
CA ALA A 249 14.12 4.95 18.45
C ALA A 249 12.82 4.51 19.16
N LEU A 250 11.69 4.41 18.45
CA LEU A 250 10.44 3.90 18.98
C LEU A 250 10.55 2.40 19.29
N LYS A 251 11.15 1.61 18.41
CA LYS A 251 11.40 0.19 18.64
C LYS A 251 12.22 -0.08 19.89
N ALA A 252 13.24 0.71 20.14
CA ALA A 252 14.07 0.60 21.35
C ALA A 252 13.32 0.95 22.65
N ALA A 253 12.20 1.66 22.56
CA ALA A 253 11.36 2.03 23.71
C ALA A 253 9.87 2.15 23.29
N PRO A 254 9.18 1.03 23.02
CA PRO A 254 7.84 1.00 22.41
C PRO A 254 6.76 1.73 23.22
N LYS A 255 6.90 1.77 24.56
CA LYS A 255 5.94 2.44 25.45
C LYS A 255 6.27 3.90 25.73
N ASN A 256 7.19 4.49 24.97
CA ASN A 256 7.57 5.88 25.16
C ASN A 256 6.71 6.79 24.29
N GLU A 257 5.75 7.49 24.89
CA GLU A 257 4.82 8.40 24.21
C GLU A 257 5.53 9.50 23.41
N THR A 258 6.63 10.04 23.93
CA THR A 258 7.41 11.07 23.22
C THR A 258 7.98 10.54 21.92
N LYS A 259 8.45 9.28 21.90
CA LYS A 259 8.98 8.64 20.69
C LYS A 259 7.88 8.26 19.71
N ALA A 260 6.72 7.81 20.21
CA ALA A 260 5.56 7.55 19.37
C ALA A 260 5.07 8.85 18.69
N ARG A 261 5.02 9.95 19.43
CA ARG A 261 4.68 11.27 18.88
C ARG A 261 5.72 11.74 17.86
N ALA A 262 7.01 11.60 18.16
CA ALA A 262 8.08 11.95 17.21
C ALA A 262 7.98 11.16 15.90
N LEU A 263 7.56 9.89 15.93
CA LEU A 263 7.29 9.12 14.72
C LEU A 263 6.09 9.69 13.97
N ALA A 264 4.98 9.99 14.66
CA ALA A 264 3.80 10.58 14.03
C ALA A 264 4.11 11.92 13.35
N ASP A 265 4.82 12.83 14.05
CA ASP A 265 5.22 14.14 13.52
C ASP A 265 6.15 13.98 12.29
N THR A 266 7.07 13.00 12.32
CA THR A 266 7.96 12.71 11.20
C THR A 266 7.19 12.16 10.00
N LEU A 267 6.24 11.24 10.22
CA LEU A 267 5.38 10.69 9.17
C LEU A 267 4.52 11.78 8.52
N GLU A 268 3.94 12.67 9.31
CA GLU A 268 3.15 13.80 8.81
C GLU A 268 3.99 14.74 7.93
N SER A 269 5.14 15.18 8.42
CA SER A 269 6.06 16.03 7.66
C SER A 269 6.56 15.36 6.39
N THR A 270 6.88 14.08 6.45
CA THR A 270 7.33 13.29 5.30
C THR A 270 6.22 13.16 4.25
N ARG A 271 4.99 12.85 4.69
CA ARG A 271 3.81 12.77 3.85
C ARG A 271 3.51 14.09 3.15
N GLU A 272 3.51 15.21 3.87
CA GLU A 272 3.29 16.52 3.26
C GLU A 272 4.30 16.84 2.14
N ARG A 273 5.56 16.52 2.35
CA ARG A 273 6.62 16.72 1.35
C ARG A 273 6.43 15.80 0.15
N LEU A 274 6.05 14.54 0.39
CA LEU A 274 5.75 13.58 -0.66
C LEU A 274 4.57 14.04 -1.52
N LEU A 275 3.48 14.51 -0.90
CA LEU A 275 2.29 15.01 -1.62
C LEU A 275 2.55 16.26 -2.46
N ARG A 276 3.58 17.03 -2.13
CA ARG A 276 3.99 18.21 -2.91
C ARG A 276 4.90 17.86 -4.09
N MET A 277 5.41 16.64 -4.15
CA MET A 277 6.28 16.17 -5.22
C MET A 277 5.51 16.15 -6.55
N GLY A 278 6.02 16.90 -7.54
CA GLY A 278 5.44 16.95 -8.88
C GLY A 278 4.07 17.65 -8.98
N LEU A 279 3.70 18.49 -8.00
CA LEU A 279 2.55 19.38 -8.11
C LEU A 279 2.95 20.62 -8.93
N GLU A 280 2.16 20.96 -9.96
CA GLU A 280 2.14 22.24 -10.64
C GLU A 280 1.08 23.18 -10.07
#